data_653e1850e0afd31ea2dfd47ac7fb2719
#
_entry.id   653e1850e0afd31ea2dfd47ac7fb2719
#
_cell.length_a   1.000
_cell.length_b   1.000
_cell.length_c   1.000
_cell.angle_alpha   90.00
_cell.angle_beta   90.00
_cell.angle_gamma   90.00
#
_symmetry.space_group_name_H-M   'P 1'
#
loop_
_entity.id
_entity.type
_entity.pdbx_description
1 polymer ?
#
loop_
_entity_poly.entity_id
_entity_poly.type
_entity_poly.pdbx_seq_one_letter_code
_entity_poly.pdbx_strand_id
1 'polypeptide(L)'
;MRLLIPIAGLLAFAVALAVPAASGAASKPASKSASKKKTTRRRAPPRAPAVSAKTRAEANRQVLDYLARALEYPPENPAALIPFFERLYRHERGEATEPVRILHFGDSHTAADEWTGALRALFQQQFGDGGAGFSFAGKPFLGYRRLDLRSGATRAWTTDGLVGKNGDGQSGLGGISITTRLPRQEVFLVAGCSNVEVFFLQQPGGGNLMLYDNGSPVEKFATSGEPGPGYHRYTTAPGLHRLELETLDRAPVRLYGWVTENPRGVTYEALGINGAQASIVFRWDEALLADQLARRAPALIVLAYGTNEAGSPDWTGASYRLMFSALIQRLRQAAPAASILVIGPPDRLIRARGQWTPHPRIDMIAAAQREAALGAGCAFWDLREKMGGKGSMRKWVLAGMAQYDHVHFTAPGYRLLGETCYRDLIGQYAAFTRIREEDEQTSPNH
;
A
#
# COMPACT_ATOMS: atom_id res chain seq x y z
N MET A 1 15.99 33.83 18.29
CA MET A 1 16.48 34.46 17.04
C MET A 1 15.82 33.74 15.88
N ARG A 2 14.81 34.34 15.25
CA ARG A 2 13.99 33.70 14.21
C ARG A 2 14.75 33.71 12.91
N LEU A 3 15.02 32.53 12.31
CA LEU A 3 15.49 32.41 10.92
C LEU A 3 14.28 32.09 10.00
N LEU A 4 13.98 33.03 9.15
CA LEU A 4 13.07 32.89 8.01
C LEU A 4 13.87 32.31 6.84
N ILE A 5 13.42 31.19 6.26
CA ILE A 5 13.96 30.61 5.02
C ILE A 5 13.00 30.97 3.89
N PRO A 6 13.47 31.56 2.77
CA PRO A 6 12.62 31.90 1.65
C PRO A 6 12.38 30.71 0.71
N ILE A 7 11.14 30.63 0.22
CA ILE A 7 10.70 29.68 -0.82
C ILE A 7 11.21 30.21 -2.18
N ALA A 8 12.09 29.44 -2.84
CA ALA A 8 12.52 29.69 -4.22
C ALA A 8 11.88 28.67 -5.17
N GLY A 9 11.37 29.21 -6.29
CA GLY A 9 10.50 28.53 -7.23
C GLY A 9 11.15 27.41 -8.06
N LEU A 10 10.32 26.44 -8.45
CA LEU A 10 10.62 25.39 -9.43
C LEU A 10 10.33 25.90 -10.86
N LEU A 11 11.36 26.00 -11.68
CA LEU A 11 11.25 26.15 -13.13
C LEU A 11 11.03 24.75 -13.76
N ALA A 12 9.95 24.64 -14.54
CA ALA A 12 9.67 23.46 -15.34
C ALA A 12 10.50 23.49 -16.64
N PHE A 13 11.29 22.48 -16.91
CA PHE A 13 11.91 22.23 -18.22
C PHE A 13 11.08 21.18 -18.99
N ALA A 14 10.44 21.63 -20.06
CA ALA A 14 9.82 20.76 -21.06
C ALA A 14 10.87 20.44 -22.15
N VAL A 15 11.22 19.17 -22.31
CA VAL A 15 12.01 18.68 -23.44
C VAL A 15 11.07 17.97 -24.41
N ALA A 16 10.88 18.56 -25.58
CA ALA A 16 10.19 17.94 -26.71
C ALA A 16 11.18 17.12 -27.52
N LEU A 17 10.93 15.82 -27.65
CA LEU A 17 11.66 14.93 -28.56
C LEU A 17 10.79 14.67 -29.80
N ALA A 18 11.26 15.12 -30.94
CA ALA A 18 10.70 14.85 -32.25
C ALA A 18 11.17 13.50 -32.79
N VAL A 19 10.26 12.71 -33.33
CA VAL A 19 10.54 11.44 -34.02
C VAL A 19 10.39 11.67 -35.54
N PRO A 20 11.30 11.27 -36.40
CA PRO A 20 11.14 11.39 -37.82
C PRO A 20 10.32 10.24 -38.42
N ALA A 21 9.49 10.59 -39.43
CA ALA A 21 8.72 9.67 -40.23
C ALA A 21 9.58 9.01 -41.31
N ALA A 22 9.41 7.68 -41.47
CA ALA A 22 9.97 6.96 -42.62
C ALA A 22 8.81 6.50 -43.54
N SER A 23 8.92 6.89 -44.82
CA SER A 23 8.06 6.49 -45.94
C SER A 23 8.58 5.21 -46.57
N GLY A 24 7.70 4.32 -47.05
CA GLY A 24 8.09 3.17 -47.85
C GLY A 24 6.94 2.29 -48.34
N ALA A 25 6.47 2.60 -49.53
CA ALA A 25 6.04 1.75 -50.65
C ALA A 25 5.05 0.57 -50.47
N ALA A 26 4.04 0.61 -51.35
CA ALA A 26 2.93 -0.31 -51.56
C ALA A 26 3.30 -1.58 -52.32
N SER A 27 2.57 -2.69 -52.00
CA SER A 27 2.24 -3.76 -52.93
C SER A 27 0.87 -4.39 -52.58
N LYS A 28 -0.05 -4.49 -53.53
CA LYS A 28 -1.37 -5.15 -53.55
C LYS A 28 -1.28 -6.47 -54.34
N PRO A 29 -2.35 -7.30 -54.41
CA PRO A 29 -3.24 -7.86 -53.37
C PRO A 29 -3.42 -9.39 -53.49
N ALA A 30 -4.02 -10.02 -52.48
CA ALA A 30 -4.74 -11.29 -52.63
C ALA A 30 -5.97 -11.30 -51.72
N SER A 31 -7.13 -11.44 -52.33
CA SER A 31 -8.45 -11.53 -51.72
C SER A 31 -8.66 -12.86 -50.99
N LYS A 32 -9.04 -12.83 -49.68
CA LYS A 32 -9.76 -13.94 -49.05
C LYS A 32 -10.82 -13.36 -48.12
N SER A 33 -12.03 -13.85 -48.26
CA SER A 33 -13.25 -13.50 -47.56
C SER A 33 -13.04 -13.53 -46.05
N ALA A 34 -13.23 -12.41 -45.35
CA ALA A 34 -13.18 -12.32 -43.91
C ALA A 34 -14.60 -12.20 -43.36
N SER A 35 -14.98 -13.20 -42.58
CA SER A 35 -16.15 -13.22 -41.70
C SER A 35 -16.08 -11.99 -40.76
N LYS A 36 -17.10 -11.13 -40.83
CA LYS A 36 -17.26 -9.95 -39.97
C LYS A 36 -17.50 -10.39 -38.53
N LYS A 37 -16.45 -10.51 -37.70
CA LYS A 37 -16.60 -10.49 -36.26
C LYS A 37 -17.03 -9.07 -35.85
N LYS A 38 -18.28 -8.92 -35.35
CA LYS A 38 -18.76 -7.70 -34.70
C LYS A 38 -17.88 -7.41 -33.48
N THR A 39 -16.94 -6.51 -33.65
CA THR A 39 -16.24 -5.90 -32.51
C THR A 39 -17.25 -5.02 -31.79
N THR A 40 -17.73 -5.45 -30.64
CA THR A 40 -18.46 -4.60 -29.70
C THR A 40 -17.52 -3.47 -29.27
N ARG A 41 -17.70 -2.29 -29.86
CA ARG A 41 -17.08 -1.06 -29.36
C ARG A 41 -17.46 -0.92 -27.89
N ARG A 42 -16.50 -1.11 -26.97
CA ARG A 42 -16.65 -0.71 -25.58
C ARG A 42 -17.05 0.77 -25.59
N ARG A 43 -18.27 1.07 -25.17
CA ARG A 43 -18.70 2.44 -24.93
C ARG A 43 -17.71 3.07 -23.97
N ALA A 44 -17.13 4.21 -24.34
CA ALA A 44 -16.36 5.04 -23.42
C ALA A 44 -17.22 5.31 -22.18
N PRO A 45 -16.63 5.26 -20.98
CA PRO A 45 -17.37 5.58 -19.77
C PRO A 45 -18.03 6.96 -19.91
N PRO A 46 -19.25 7.14 -19.39
CA PRO A 46 -19.95 8.41 -19.50
C PRO A 46 -19.07 9.53 -18.94
N ARG A 47 -18.87 10.57 -19.72
CA ARG A 47 -18.16 11.77 -19.27
C ARG A 47 -18.89 12.33 -18.04
N ALA A 48 -18.13 12.55 -16.98
CA ALA A 48 -18.61 13.19 -15.78
C ALA A 48 -19.29 14.54 -16.12
N PRO A 49 -20.41 14.88 -15.46
CA PRO A 49 -21.03 16.20 -15.62
C PRO A 49 -20.02 17.30 -15.34
N ALA A 50 -19.96 18.31 -16.17
CA ALA A 50 -19.09 19.45 -15.96
C ALA A 50 -19.53 20.21 -14.70
N VAL A 51 -18.65 20.25 -13.68
CA VAL A 51 -18.87 21.05 -12.46
C VAL A 51 -18.39 22.47 -12.72
N SER A 52 -19.20 23.48 -12.41
CA SER A 52 -18.81 24.89 -12.57
C SER A 52 -17.58 25.22 -11.70
N ALA A 53 -16.75 26.17 -12.15
CA ALA A 53 -15.57 26.58 -11.37
C ALA A 53 -15.97 27.12 -9.98
N LYS A 54 -17.10 27.87 -9.87
CA LYS A 54 -17.62 28.34 -8.59
C LYS A 54 -18.00 27.19 -7.66
N THR A 55 -18.74 26.20 -8.14
CA THR A 55 -19.15 25.03 -7.34
C THR A 55 -17.94 24.23 -6.89
N ARG A 56 -16.93 24.07 -7.76
CA ARG A 56 -15.69 23.37 -7.42
C ARG A 56 -14.91 24.11 -6.32
N ALA A 57 -14.74 25.43 -6.46
CA ALA A 57 -14.04 26.24 -5.48
C ALA A 57 -14.74 26.20 -4.11
N GLU A 58 -16.07 26.28 -4.08
CA GLU A 58 -16.85 26.18 -2.86
C GLU A 58 -16.71 24.81 -2.18
N ALA A 59 -16.84 23.73 -2.96
CA ALA A 59 -16.67 22.36 -2.45
C ALA A 59 -15.23 22.13 -1.93
N ASN A 60 -14.23 22.69 -2.60
CA ASN A 60 -12.84 22.59 -2.18
C ASN A 60 -12.60 23.30 -0.84
N ARG A 61 -13.15 24.51 -0.65
CA ARG A 61 -13.10 25.18 0.66
C ARG A 61 -13.72 24.31 1.76
N GLN A 62 -14.89 23.71 1.52
CA GLN A 62 -15.56 22.85 2.49
C GLN A 62 -14.72 21.61 2.83
N VAL A 63 -14.07 20.97 1.85
CA VAL A 63 -13.15 19.85 2.11
C VAL A 63 -11.98 20.28 2.99
N LEU A 64 -11.35 21.42 2.68
CA LEU A 64 -10.26 21.96 3.50
C LEU A 64 -10.71 22.33 4.91
N ASP A 65 -11.91 22.89 5.07
CA ASP A 65 -12.49 23.18 6.38
C ASP A 65 -12.77 21.90 7.20
N TYR A 66 -13.19 20.81 6.55
CA TYR A 66 -13.34 19.52 7.25
C TYR A 66 -12.02 19.04 7.80
N LEU A 67 -10.96 19.04 6.97
CA LEU A 67 -9.64 18.59 7.37
C LEU A 67 -8.99 19.50 8.41
N ALA A 68 -9.22 20.80 8.36
CA ALA A 68 -8.74 21.74 9.36
C ALA A 68 -9.37 21.47 10.75
N ARG A 69 -10.70 21.33 10.79
CA ARG A 69 -11.41 20.97 12.03
C ARG A 69 -11.04 19.59 12.55
N ALA A 70 -10.75 18.67 11.65
CA ALA A 70 -10.36 17.31 12.02
C ALA A 70 -9.01 17.23 12.76
N LEU A 71 -8.17 18.26 12.69
CA LEU A 71 -6.94 18.34 13.50
C LEU A 71 -7.21 18.49 15.00
N GLU A 72 -8.42 18.92 15.40
CA GLU A 72 -8.84 19.01 16.79
C GLU A 72 -9.12 17.62 17.41
N TYR A 73 -9.22 16.58 16.58
CA TYR A 73 -9.55 15.22 16.99
C TYR A 73 -8.44 14.25 16.59
N PRO A 74 -7.44 14.00 17.45
CA PRO A 74 -6.36 13.05 17.17
C PRO A 74 -6.91 11.61 17.03
N PRO A 75 -6.07 10.63 16.63
CA PRO A 75 -6.42 9.23 16.70
C PRO A 75 -6.90 8.86 18.11
N GLU A 76 -7.94 8.04 18.21
CA GLU A 76 -8.39 7.50 19.48
C GLU A 76 -7.36 6.50 20.02
N ASN A 77 -7.17 6.47 21.35
CA ASN A 77 -6.17 5.66 22.04
C ASN A 77 -4.75 5.84 21.48
N PRO A 78 -4.20 7.07 21.42
CA PRO A 78 -2.88 7.32 20.83
C PRO A 78 -1.76 6.63 21.63
N ALA A 79 -1.97 6.29 22.90
CA ALA A 79 -1.02 5.54 23.73
C ALA A 79 -0.66 4.17 23.13
N ALA A 80 -1.54 3.57 22.33
CA ALA A 80 -1.26 2.34 21.60
C ALA A 80 -0.12 2.48 20.57
N LEU A 81 0.25 3.72 20.20
CA LEU A 81 1.33 4.02 19.26
C LEU A 81 2.68 4.29 19.95
N ILE A 82 2.75 4.29 21.28
CA ILE A 82 4.00 4.53 22.01
C ILE A 82 5.13 3.60 21.58
N PRO A 83 4.95 2.28 21.38
CA PRO A 83 6.03 1.41 20.91
C PRO A 83 6.57 1.82 19.52
N PHE A 84 5.71 2.28 18.63
CA PHE A 84 6.10 2.82 17.33
C PHE A 84 6.86 4.15 17.48
N PHE A 85 6.38 5.05 18.33
CA PHE A 85 7.02 6.34 18.58
C PHE A 85 8.39 6.17 19.23
N GLU A 86 8.55 5.23 20.16
CA GLU A 86 9.85 4.91 20.74
C GLU A 86 10.85 4.42 19.69
N ARG A 87 10.39 3.62 18.69
CA ARG A 87 11.25 3.22 17.58
C ARG A 87 11.68 4.37 16.70
N LEU A 88 10.79 5.33 16.42
CA LEU A 88 11.14 6.55 15.69
C LEU A 88 12.13 7.43 16.49
N TYR A 89 11.89 7.59 17.79
CA TYR A 89 12.73 8.36 18.69
C TYR A 89 14.17 7.81 18.75
N ARG A 90 14.32 6.53 18.96
CA ARG A 90 15.63 5.87 18.92
C ARG A 90 16.31 5.98 17.56
N HIS A 91 15.53 5.93 16.49
CA HIS A 91 16.05 6.10 15.15
C HIS A 91 16.62 7.51 14.94
N GLU A 92 15.93 8.57 15.36
CA GLU A 92 16.41 9.95 15.28
C GLU A 92 17.69 10.17 16.11
N ARG A 93 17.81 9.53 17.25
CA ARG A 93 19.01 9.57 18.09
C ARG A 93 20.18 8.74 17.56
N GLY A 94 19.99 8.03 16.47
CA GLY A 94 21.04 7.19 15.90
C GLY A 94 21.25 5.83 16.60
N GLU A 95 20.37 5.45 17.51
CA GLU A 95 20.44 4.22 18.29
C GLU A 95 19.90 2.99 17.53
N ALA A 96 19.09 3.22 16.49
CA ALA A 96 18.57 2.13 15.66
C ALA A 96 19.61 1.67 14.63
N THR A 97 19.76 0.36 14.49
CA THR A 97 20.65 -0.30 13.52
C THR A 97 19.94 -0.75 12.26
N GLU A 98 18.60 -0.71 12.25
CA GLU A 98 17.74 -1.14 11.15
C GLU A 98 16.70 -0.06 10.82
N PRO A 99 16.09 -0.09 9.63
CA PRO A 99 15.00 0.80 9.28
C PRO A 99 13.77 0.60 10.19
N VAL A 100 13.03 1.68 10.40
CA VAL A 100 11.70 1.60 11.03
C VAL A 100 10.68 1.22 9.96
N ARG A 101 10.04 0.06 10.10
CA ARG A 101 9.17 -0.55 9.08
C ARG A 101 7.70 -0.35 9.41
N ILE A 102 6.95 0.18 8.44
CA ILE A 102 5.49 0.40 8.52
C ILE A 102 4.82 -0.45 7.45
N LEU A 103 3.97 -1.39 7.84
CA LEU A 103 3.21 -2.24 6.93
C LEU A 103 1.75 -1.80 6.89
N HIS A 104 1.23 -1.44 5.72
CA HIS A 104 -0.12 -0.93 5.52
C HIS A 104 -0.95 -1.91 4.69
N PHE A 105 -1.76 -2.71 5.37
CA PHE A 105 -2.72 -3.64 4.76
C PHE A 105 -4.03 -2.93 4.43
N GLY A 106 -4.61 -3.26 3.29
CA GLY A 106 -5.89 -2.65 2.91
C GLY A 106 -6.46 -3.16 1.59
N ASP A 107 -7.43 -2.42 1.10
CA ASP A 107 -8.15 -2.70 -0.13
C ASP A 107 -7.61 -1.89 -1.33
N SER A 108 -8.49 -1.52 -2.28
CA SER A 108 -8.15 -0.73 -3.46
C SER A 108 -7.62 0.67 -3.14
N HIS A 109 -8.00 1.25 -2.01
CA HIS A 109 -7.48 2.53 -1.57
C HIS A 109 -5.97 2.44 -1.28
N THR A 110 -5.53 1.35 -0.63
CA THR A 110 -4.12 1.07 -0.36
C THR A 110 -3.37 0.62 -1.62
N ALA A 111 -3.98 -0.24 -2.47
CA ALA A 111 -3.37 -0.74 -3.70
C ALA A 111 -3.08 0.36 -4.74
N ALA A 112 -3.78 1.49 -4.66
CA ALA A 112 -3.54 2.65 -5.53
C ALA A 112 -2.19 3.35 -5.27
N ASP A 113 -1.61 3.16 -4.10
CA ASP A 113 -0.35 3.74 -3.59
C ASP A 113 -0.29 5.28 -3.64
N GLU A 114 -1.44 5.96 -3.73
CA GLU A 114 -1.45 7.43 -3.76
C GLU A 114 -1.35 8.03 -2.35
N TRP A 115 -2.14 7.55 -1.38
CA TRP A 115 -2.06 8.04 0.00
C TRP A 115 -0.93 7.36 0.79
N THR A 116 -0.69 6.07 0.55
CA THR A 116 0.46 5.36 1.11
C THR A 116 1.78 5.90 0.60
N GLY A 117 1.85 6.28 -0.68
CA GLY A 117 2.99 6.97 -1.27
C GLY A 117 3.22 8.36 -0.68
N ALA A 118 2.15 9.12 -0.39
CA ALA A 118 2.27 10.41 0.30
C ALA A 118 2.78 10.23 1.74
N LEU A 119 2.23 9.26 2.49
CA LEU A 119 2.71 8.91 3.83
C LEU A 119 4.19 8.49 3.80
N ARG A 120 4.58 7.61 2.86
CA ARG A 120 5.97 7.17 2.67
C ARG A 120 6.89 8.35 2.46
N ALA A 121 6.57 9.23 1.51
CA ALA A 121 7.40 10.39 1.21
C ALA A 121 7.60 11.31 2.42
N LEU A 122 6.55 11.55 3.21
CA LEU A 122 6.62 12.40 4.39
C LEU A 122 7.42 11.76 5.53
N PHE A 123 7.21 10.46 5.80
CA PHE A 123 8.02 9.74 6.79
C PHE A 123 9.49 9.68 6.38
N GLN A 124 9.80 9.38 5.12
CA GLN A 124 11.16 9.33 4.61
C GLN A 124 11.83 10.72 4.59
N GLN A 125 11.07 11.77 4.31
CA GLN A 125 11.58 13.14 4.38
C GLN A 125 12.00 13.53 5.79
N GLN A 126 11.25 13.12 6.82
CA GLN A 126 11.56 13.45 8.21
C GLN A 126 12.60 12.52 8.81
N PHE A 127 12.49 11.21 8.60
CA PHE A 127 13.28 10.21 9.31
C PHE A 127 14.32 9.49 8.44
N GLY A 128 14.50 9.92 7.19
CA GLY A 128 15.42 9.31 6.24
C GLY A 128 14.79 8.19 5.40
N ASP A 129 15.34 7.99 4.21
CA ASP A 129 14.88 6.97 3.26
C ASP A 129 15.40 5.58 3.62
N GLY A 130 14.52 4.74 4.15
CA GLY A 130 14.78 3.33 4.46
C GLY A 130 14.67 2.38 3.27
N GLY A 131 14.40 2.89 2.07
CA GLY A 131 14.14 2.11 0.87
C GLY A 131 12.65 1.83 0.66
N ALA A 132 12.33 1.05 -0.37
CA ALA A 132 10.95 0.71 -0.70
C ALA A 132 10.32 -0.32 0.26
N GLY A 133 11.15 -1.05 1.03
CA GLY A 133 10.68 -2.15 1.86
C GLY A 133 10.13 -3.30 1.03
N PHE A 134 9.12 -4.01 1.55
CA PHE A 134 8.49 -5.11 0.82
C PHE A 134 7.61 -4.59 -0.33
N SER A 135 7.73 -5.25 -1.47
CA SER A 135 6.87 -5.06 -2.65
C SER A 135 6.56 -6.41 -3.30
N PHE A 136 5.38 -6.53 -3.90
CA PHE A 136 5.02 -7.75 -4.64
C PHE A 136 5.96 -7.99 -5.81
N ALA A 137 6.16 -9.24 -6.16
CA ALA A 137 6.93 -9.62 -7.33
C ALA A 137 6.20 -9.19 -8.62
N GLY A 138 6.86 -8.41 -9.46
CA GLY A 138 6.34 -7.93 -10.73
C GLY A 138 5.12 -7.00 -10.62
N LYS A 139 4.12 -7.26 -11.47
CA LYS A 139 2.79 -6.61 -11.44
C LYS A 139 1.72 -7.69 -11.30
N PRO A 140 1.45 -8.18 -10.09
CA PRO A 140 0.64 -9.38 -9.90
C PRO A 140 -0.83 -9.21 -10.29
N PHE A 141 -1.35 -7.97 -10.34
CA PHE A 141 -2.72 -7.70 -10.78
C PHE A 141 -2.86 -6.35 -11.48
N LEU A 142 -3.92 -6.23 -12.26
CA LEU A 142 -4.23 -4.98 -12.95
C LEU A 142 -4.58 -3.89 -11.92
N GLY A 143 -3.91 -2.75 -12.02
CA GLY A 143 -4.09 -1.62 -11.10
C GLY A 143 -3.09 -1.63 -9.92
N TYR A 144 -2.30 -2.71 -9.72
CA TYR A 144 -1.18 -2.64 -8.79
C TYR A 144 -0.15 -1.62 -9.25
N ARG A 145 0.26 -0.78 -8.35
CA ARG A 145 1.38 0.14 -8.54
C ARG A 145 2.02 0.54 -7.21
N ARG A 146 3.25 0.94 -7.33
CA ARG A 146 4.03 1.61 -6.31
C ARG A 146 4.62 2.87 -6.94
N LEU A 147 4.57 3.98 -6.24
CA LEU A 147 5.01 5.28 -6.78
C LEU A 147 6.51 5.50 -6.61
N ASP A 148 7.14 4.75 -5.71
CA ASP A 148 8.56 4.82 -5.33
C ASP A 148 9.45 3.85 -6.12
N LEU A 149 8.87 2.94 -6.90
CA LEU A 149 9.62 1.93 -7.65
C LEU A 149 8.98 1.62 -9.00
N ARG A 150 9.72 0.93 -9.86
CA ARG A 150 9.18 0.34 -11.09
C ARG A 150 9.35 -1.17 -11.05
N SER A 151 8.32 -1.90 -11.40
CA SER A 151 8.35 -3.36 -11.44
C SER A 151 7.62 -3.91 -12.66
N GLY A 152 7.91 -5.14 -13.02
CA GLY A 152 7.25 -5.86 -14.08
C GLY A 152 7.67 -7.32 -14.12
N ALA A 153 7.00 -8.08 -15.00
CA ALA A 153 7.29 -9.49 -15.22
C ALA A 153 6.95 -9.88 -16.66
N THR A 154 7.54 -10.95 -17.17
CA THR A 154 7.12 -11.63 -18.39
C THR A 154 5.71 -12.23 -18.24
N ARG A 155 5.07 -12.61 -19.36
CA ARG A 155 3.63 -12.96 -19.35
C ARG A 155 3.30 -14.34 -18.74
N ALA A 156 4.28 -15.18 -18.51
CA ALA A 156 4.04 -16.58 -18.11
C ALA A 156 3.95 -16.81 -16.60
N TRP A 157 3.79 -15.74 -15.83
CA TRP A 157 3.53 -15.81 -14.40
C TRP A 157 2.02 -15.85 -14.13
N THR A 158 1.59 -16.77 -13.28
CA THR A 158 0.22 -16.87 -12.78
C THR A 158 0.14 -16.30 -11.37
N THR A 159 -0.89 -15.49 -11.09
CA THR A 159 -1.09 -14.87 -9.78
C THR A 159 -2.11 -15.63 -8.95
N ASP A 160 -1.79 -15.87 -7.69
CA ASP A 160 -2.67 -16.35 -6.62
C ASP A 160 -2.87 -15.29 -5.53
N GLY A 161 -3.90 -15.48 -4.68
CA GLY A 161 -4.22 -14.60 -3.54
C GLY A 161 -5.21 -13.48 -3.84
N LEU A 162 -5.61 -13.29 -5.11
CA LEU A 162 -6.57 -12.26 -5.48
C LEU A 162 -8.00 -12.58 -4.99
N VAL A 163 -8.80 -11.53 -4.81
CA VAL A 163 -10.23 -11.66 -4.50
C VAL A 163 -10.94 -12.48 -5.58
N GLY A 164 -11.81 -13.40 -5.15
CA GLY A 164 -12.57 -14.27 -6.06
C GLY A 164 -11.82 -15.50 -6.60
N LYS A 165 -10.55 -15.69 -6.25
CA LYS A 165 -9.78 -16.90 -6.53
C LYS A 165 -9.58 -17.71 -5.25
N ASN A 166 -9.90 -18.99 -5.28
CA ASN A 166 -9.49 -19.92 -4.22
C ASN A 166 -8.05 -20.33 -4.50
N GLY A 167 -7.11 -19.89 -3.68
CA GLY A 167 -5.73 -20.32 -3.69
C GLY A 167 -5.46 -21.38 -2.63
N ASP A 168 -4.22 -21.87 -2.57
CA ASP A 168 -3.74 -22.81 -1.56
C ASP A 168 -3.33 -22.16 -0.23
N GLY A 169 -3.51 -20.86 -0.10
CA GLY A 169 -3.10 -20.06 1.07
C GLY A 169 -1.62 -19.66 1.08
N GLN A 170 -0.79 -20.26 0.24
CA GLN A 170 0.65 -19.96 0.15
C GLN A 170 0.91 -18.66 -0.62
N SER A 171 0.43 -17.56 -0.04
CA SER A 171 0.40 -16.24 -0.68
C SER A 171 1.40 -15.23 -0.10
N GLY A 172 2.05 -15.55 1.01
CA GLY A 172 3.05 -14.69 1.66
C GLY A 172 2.47 -13.46 2.36
N LEU A 173 3.37 -12.56 2.78
CA LEU A 173 3.11 -11.39 3.64
C LEU A 173 1.98 -10.48 3.15
N GLY A 174 1.93 -10.21 1.86
CA GLY A 174 0.90 -9.33 1.28
C GLY A 174 -0.31 -10.09 0.72
N GLY A 175 -0.39 -11.41 0.95
CA GLY A 175 -1.49 -12.24 0.48
C GLY A 175 -1.51 -12.52 -1.01
N ILE A 176 -0.40 -12.29 -1.72
CA ILE A 176 -0.26 -12.49 -3.16
C ILE A 176 1.04 -13.22 -3.46
N SER A 177 0.98 -14.17 -4.38
CA SER A 177 2.15 -14.81 -4.98
C SER A 177 2.02 -14.89 -6.49
N ILE A 178 3.17 -15.04 -7.18
CA ILE A 178 3.21 -15.36 -8.60
C ILE A 178 3.99 -16.65 -8.81
N THR A 179 3.54 -17.47 -9.75
CA THR A 179 4.11 -18.81 -10.00
C THR A 179 4.34 -19.03 -11.49
N THR A 180 5.45 -19.70 -11.82
CA THR A 180 5.72 -20.21 -13.16
C THR A 180 6.44 -21.55 -13.13
N ARG A 181 6.40 -22.30 -14.26
CA ARG A 181 7.20 -23.51 -14.50
C ARG A 181 7.98 -23.41 -15.81
N LEU A 182 8.05 -22.21 -16.39
CA LEU A 182 8.76 -22.02 -17.65
C LEU A 182 10.13 -21.40 -17.40
N PRO A 183 11.16 -21.84 -18.14
CA PRO A 183 12.47 -21.19 -18.09
C PRO A 183 12.43 -19.82 -18.77
N ARG A 184 13.42 -18.99 -18.48
CA ARG A 184 13.59 -17.63 -19.05
C ARG A 184 12.39 -16.73 -18.79
N GLN A 185 11.75 -16.89 -17.61
CA GLN A 185 10.73 -15.96 -17.17
C GLN A 185 11.36 -14.97 -16.20
N GLU A 186 11.14 -13.71 -16.46
CA GLU A 186 11.75 -12.61 -15.73
C GLU A 186 10.74 -11.91 -14.81
N VAL A 187 11.23 -11.48 -13.66
CA VAL A 187 10.59 -10.51 -12.78
C VAL A 187 11.63 -9.45 -12.47
N PHE A 188 11.29 -8.18 -12.62
CA PHE A 188 12.21 -7.10 -12.33
C PHE A 188 11.65 -6.07 -11.36
N LEU A 189 12.57 -5.39 -10.68
CA LEU A 189 12.33 -4.27 -9.78
C LEU A 189 13.41 -3.20 -10.02
N VAL A 190 13.02 -1.91 -10.06
CA VAL A 190 13.95 -0.79 -10.04
C VAL A 190 13.68 0.04 -8.80
N ALA A 191 14.62 0.05 -7.87
CA ALA A 191 14.52 0.74 -6.58
C ALA A 191 15.87 1.23 -6.09
N GLY A 192 15.86 2.27 -5.24
CA GLY A 192 17.02 2.69 -4.47
C GLY A 192 17.21 1.77 -3.26
N CYS A 193 18.38 1.13 -3.13
CA CYS A 193 18.66 0.24 -2.00
C CYS A 193 20.15 -0.09 -1.87
N SER A 194 20.52 -0.74 -0.79
CA SER A 194 21.80 -1.45 -0.62
C SER A 194 21.63 -2.87 -0.14
N ASN A 195 20.45 -3.22 0.39
CA ASN A 195 20.09 -4.55 0.84
C ASN A 195 18.85 -5.03 0.08
N VAL A 196 18.94 -6.24 -0.43
CA VAL A 196 17.87 -6.90 -1.19
C VAL A 196 17.57 -8.24 -0.55
N GLU A 197 16.30 -8.59 -0.44
CA GLU A 197 15.90 -9.93 -0.01
C GLU A 197 14.73 -10.40 -0.87
N VAL A 198 14.86 -11.56 -1.49
CA VAL A 198 13.80 -12.20 -2.28
C VAL A 198 13.03 -13.15 -1.39
N PHE A 199 11.72 -13.03 -1.36
CA PHE A 199 10.80 -13.88 -0.62
C PHE A 199 10.15 -14.87 -1.59
N PHE A 200 10.30 -16.16 -1.36
CA PHE A 200 9.79 -17.22 -2.23
C PHE A 200 9.27 -18.43 -1.43
N LEU A 201 8.56 -19.33 -2.09
CA LEU A 201 8.23 -20.64 -1.54
C LEU A 201 9.41 -21.58 -1.76
N GLN A 202 10.00 -22.08 -0.68
CA GLN A 202 10.89 -23.23 -0.73
C GLN A 202 10.04 -24.50 -0.81
N GLN A 203 10.36 -25.40 -1.75
CA GLN A 203 9.57 -26.61 -1.98
C GLN A 203 10.42 -27.71 -2.62
N PRO A 204 10.11 -29.00 -2.38
CA PRO A 204 10.79 -30.11 -3.05
C PRO A 204 10.72 -29.95 -4.58
N GLY A 205 11.84 -30.08 -5.25
CA GLY A 205 11.93 -29.91 -6.69
C GLY A 205 11.68 -28.48 -7.19
N GLY A 206 11.85 -27.48 -6.33
CA GLY A 206 11.78 -26.07 -6.70
C GLY A 206 12.86 -25.67 -7.70
N GLY A 207 12.54 -24.69 -8.58
CA GLY A 207 13.40 -24.26 -9.68
C GLY A 207 14.59 -23.39 -9.24
N ASN A 208 15.51 -23.21 -10.18
CA ASN A 208 16.66 -22.35 -10.02
C ASN A 208 16.38 -20.95 -10.59
N LEU A 209 16.92 -19.95 -9.91
CA LEU A 209 16.85 -18.54 -10.29
C LEU A 209 18.26 -17.97 -10.48
N MET A 210 18.41 -17.06 -11.44
CA MET A 210 19.55 -16.17 -11.57
C MET A 210 19.11 -14.76 -11.16
N LEU A 211 19.86 -14.17 -10.24
CA LEU A 211 19.73 -12.75 -9.88
C LEU A 211 20.68 -11.93 -10.75
N TYR A 212 20.17 -10.86 -11.33
CA TYR A 212 20.94 -9.84 -12.04
C TYR A 212 20.80 -8.50 -11.31
N ASP A 213 21.89 -7.74 -11.30
CA ASP A 213 21.92 -6.34 -10.87
C ASP A 213 22.47 -5.48 -12.00
N ASN A 214 21.66 -4.53 -12.47
CA ASN A 214 21.99 -3.64 -13.60
C ASN A 214 22.45 -4.42 -14.87
N GLY A 215 21.80 -5.57 -15.12
CA GLY A 215 22.07 -6.43 -16.26
C GLY A 215 23.28 -7.37 -16.11
N SER A 216 24.02 -7.28 -15.01
CA SER A 216 25.13 -8.20 -14.70
C SER A 216 24.61 -9.37 -13.86
N PRO A 217 24.91 -10.65 -14.21
CA PRO A 217 24.58 -11.79 -13.37
C PRO A 217 25.38 -11.72 -12.06
N VAL A 218 24.68 -11.87 -10.93
CA VAL A 218 25.29 -11.76 -9.61
C VAL A 218 25.32 -13.11 -8.91
N GLU A 219 24.16 -13.72 -8.71
CA GLU A 219 24.05 -14.96 -7.95
C GLU A 219 23.00 -15.89 -8.54
N LYS A 220 23.32 -17.19 -8.48
CA LYS A 220 22.39 -18.27 -8.79
C LYS A 220 21.96 -18.94 -7.49
N PHE A 221 20.66 -19.10 -7.28
CA PHE A 221 20.12 -19.81 -6.12
C PHE A 221 18.95 -20.72 -6.49
N ALA A 222 18.67 -21.69 -5.62
CA ALA A 222 17.59 -22.66 -5.79
C ALA A 222 16.41 -22.32 -4.88
N THR A 223 15.19 -22.56 -5.35
CA THR A 223 13.99 -22.55 -4.52
C THR A 223 13.63 -23.97 -4.01
N SER A 224 14.47 -24.96 -4.28
CA SER A 224 14.30 -26.33 -3.80
C SER A 224 14.75 -26.48 -2.35
N GLY A 225 14.01 -27.30 -1.59
CA GLY A 225 14.30 -27.61 -0.19
C GLY A 225 13.06 -28.13 0.53
N GLU A 226 13.11 -28.17 1.86
CA GLU A 226 11.95 -28.48 2.68
C GLU A 226 10.85 -27.46 2.48
N PRO A 227 9.55 -27.87 2.50
CA PRO A 227 8.43 -26.94 2.29
C PRO A 227 8.40 -25.83 3.35
N GLY A 228 8.39 -24.58 2.90
CA GLY A 228 8.30 -23.44 3.81
C GLY A 228 8.69 -22.11 3.16
N PRO A 229 8.78 -21.05 3.97
CA PRO A 229 9.27 -19.75 3.49
C PRO A 229 10.76 -19.83 3.14
N GLY A 230 11.11 -19.36 1.94
CA GLY A 230 12.48 -19.24 1.47
C GLY A 230 12.88 -17.78 1.34
N TYR A 231 14.15 -17.50 1.60
CA TYR A 231 14.72 -16.16 1.58
C TYR A 231 16.11 -16.18 0.93
N HIS A 232 16.34 -15.25 0.01
CA HIS A 232 17.65 -15.07 -0.58
C HIS A 232 18.09 -13.61 -0.40
N ARG A 233 19.25 -13.39 0.19
CA ARG A 233 19.79 -12.06 0.48
C ARG A 233 20.91 -11.71 -0.48
N TYR A 234 20.91 -10.45 -0.91
CA TYR A 234 21.94 -9.84 -1.71
C TYR A 234 22.25 -8.44 -1.18
N THR A 235 23.52 -8.11 -1.03
CA THR A 235 23.97 -6.77 -0.61
C THR A 235 24.75 -6.14 -1.74
N THR A 236 24.48 -4.87 -2.02
CA THR A 236 25.10 -4.10 -3.08
C THR A 236 25.53 -2.71 -2.59
N ALA A 237 26.22 -1.93 -3.42
CA ALA A 237 26.52 -0.55 -3.10
C ALA A 237 25.22 0.28 -3.01
N PRO A 238 25.12 1.30 -2.12
CA PRO A 238 23.96 2.17 -2.10
C PRO A 238 23.71 2.86 -3.44
N GLY A 239 22.50 2.82 -3.95
CA GLY A 239 22.16 3.44 -5.23
C GLY A 239 20.87 2.94 -5.84
N LEU A 240 20.59 3.41 -7.05
CA LEU A 240 19.46 2.93 -7.86
C LEU A 240 19.88 1.66 -8.61
N HIS A 241 19.16 0.56 -8.35
CA HIS A 241 19.43 -0.74 -8.94
C HIS A 241 18.24 -1.21 -9.78
N ARG A 242 18.54 -1.84 -10.92
CA ARG A 242 17.62 -2.68 -11.66
C ARG A 242 17.92 -4.13 -11.33
N LEU A 243 17.12 -4.69 -10.45
CA LEU A 243 17.20 -6.08 -10.02
C LEU A 243 16.30 -6.94 -10.90
N GLU A 244 16.78 -8.10 -11.34
CA GLU A 244 16.02 -9.04 -12.16
C GLU A 244 16.22 -10.46 -11.65
N LEU A 245 15.14 -11.24 -11.62
CA LEU A 245 15.18 -12.68 -11.39
C LEU A 245 14.74 -13.39 -12.66
N GLU A 246 15.58 -14.30 -13.15
CA GLU A 246 15.28 -15.15 -14.29
C GLU A 246 15.18 -16.60 -13.86
N THR A 247 14.14 -17.31 -14.29
CA THR A 247 13.98 -18.76 -14.08
C THR A 247 14.88 -19.54 -15.05
N LEU A 248 15.69 -20.48 -14.55
CA LEU A 248 16.69 -21.18 -15.35
C LEU A 248 16.20 -22.53 -15.91
N ASP A 249 15.16 -23.11 -15.35
CA ASP A 249 14.66 -24.45 -15.68
C ASP A 249 13.13 -24.53 -15.71
N ARG A 250 12.60 -25.76 -15.84
CA ARG A 250 11.16 -26.06 -15.91
C ARG A 250 10.56 -26.45 -14.55
N ALA A 251 11.32 -26.38 -13.48
CA ALA A 251 10.82 -26.65 -12.16
C ALA A 251 9.94 -25.49 -11.64
N PRO A 252 9.02 -25.74 -10.68
CA PRO A 252 8.13 -24.70 -10.18
C PRO A 252 8.90 -23.65 -9.38
N VAL A 253 8.58 -22.38 -9.64
CA VAL A 253 9.03 -21.23 -8.86
C VAL A 253 7.81 -20.45 -8.42
N ARG A 254 7.71 -20.15 -7.11
CA ARG A 254 6.71 -19.23 -6.55
C ARG A 254 7.41 -18.10 -5.81
N LEU A 255 7.11 -16.87 -6.19
CA LEU A 255 7.64 -15.66 -5.59
C LEU A 255 6.54 -14.93 -4.82
N TYR A 256 6.86 -14.47 -3.60
CA TYR A 256 5.99 -13.62 -2.79
C TYR A 256 6.27 -12.14 -3.02
N GLY A 257 7.55 -11.77 -3.12
CA GLY A 257 7.97 -10.39 -3.31
C GLY A 257 9.46 -10.18 -3.09
N TRP A 258 9.80 -8.90 -3.00
CA TRP A 258 11.15 -8.42 -2.70
C TRP A 258 11.11 -7.51 -1.50
N VAL A 259 12.20 -7.47 -0.77
CA VAL A 259 12.51 -6.39 0.17
C VAL A 259 13.71 -5.65 -0.39
N THR A 260 13.59 -4.33 -0.50
CA THR A 260 14.71 -3.44 -0.88
C THR A 260 14.82 -2.36 0.18
N GLU A 261 15.96 -2.34 0.89
CA GLU A 261 16.16 -1.47 2.05
C GLU A 261 17.52 -0.76 2.00
N ASN A 262 17.57 0.39 2.64
CA ASN A 262 18.77 1.06 3.09
C ASN A 262 19.05 0.66 4.55
N PRO A 263 20.28 0.84 5.07
CA PRO A 263 20.62 0.43 6.43
C PRO A 263 19.82 1.14 7.52
N ARG A 264 19.31 2.36 7.23
CA ARG A 264 18.58 3.23 8.17
C ARG A 264 17.47 3.96 7.44
N GLY A 265 16.59 4.62 8.19
CA GLY A 265 15.46 5.36 7.66
C GLY A 265 14.14 4.68 7.94
N VAL A 266 13.10 5.07 7.23
CA VAL A 266 11.75 4.50 7.34
C VAL A 266 11.36 3.83 6.03
N THR A 267 10.80 2.61 6.10
CA THR A 267 10.07 1.99 4.99
C THR A 267 8.56 2.11 5.24
N TYR A 268 7.78 2.33 4.18
CA TYR A 268 6.33 2.34 4.24
C TYR A 268 5.76 1.45 3.13
N GLU A 269 5.25 0.28 3.50
CA GLU A 269 4.94 -0.81 2.60
C GLU A 269 3.43 -0.89 2.33
N ALA A 270 3.03 -0.66 1.08
CA ALA A 270 1.62 -0.71 0.66
C ALA A 270 1.23 -2.14 0.26
N LEU A 271 0.44 -2.81 1.11
CA LEU A 271 -0.01 -4.19 0.98
C LEU A 271 -1.52 -4.26 0.68
N GLY A 272 -1.96 -3.48 -0.31
CA GLY A 272 -3.36 -3.41 -0.71
C GLY A 272 -3.73 -4.42 -1.78
N ILE A 273 -4.93 -5.00 -1.69
CA ILE A 273 -5.53 -5.88 -2.69
C ILE A 273 -6.88 -5.31 -3.16
N ASN A 274 -7.02 -5.06 -4.45
CA ASN A 274 -8.26 -4.52 -5.02
C ASN A 274 -9.48 -5.38 -4.67
N GLY A 275 -10.51 -4.75 -4.08
CA GLY A 275 -11.76 -5.41 -3.71
C GLY A 275 -11.68 -6.25 -2.44
N ALA A 276 -10.54 -6.30 -1.75
CA ALA A 276 -10.37 -7.10 -0.54
C ALA A 276 -11.26 -6.61 0.62
N GLN A 277 -11.79 -7.56 1.35
CA GLN A 277 -12.31 -7.39 2.70
C GLN A 277 -11.25 -7.85 3.70
N ALA A 278 -11.27 -7.36 4.92
CA ALA A 278 -10.31 -7.73 5.97
C ALA A 278 -10.25 -9.24 6.22
N SER A 279 -11.36 -9.94 6.00
CA SER A 279 -11.45 -11.40 6.12
C SER A 279 -10.57 -12.19 5.14
N ILE A 280 -10.02 -11.54 4.09
CA ILE A 280 -9.11 -12.19 3.15
C ILE A 280 -7.86 -12.75 3.84
N VAL A 281 -7.43 -12.12 4.92
CA VAL A 281 -6.24 -12.54 5.69
C VAL A 281 -6.39 -13.96 6.29
N PHE A 282 -7.62 -14.39 6.56
CA PHE A 282 -7.88 -15.76 7.05
C PHE A 282 -7.78 -16.85 5.97
N ARG A 283 -7.61 -16.45 4.72
CA ARG A 283 -7.32 -17.37 3.59
C ARG A 283 -5.82 -17.62 3.41
N TRP A 284 -4.98 -16.85 4.07
CA TRP A 284 -3.53 -16.98 4.00
C TRP A 284 -3.03 -18.02 5.01
N ASP A 285 -2.01 -18.76 4.63
CA ASP A 285 -1.34 -19.69 5.54
C ASP A 285 -0.82 -18.92 6.77
N GLU A 286 -1.20 -19.36 7.95
CA GLU A 286 -0.94 -18.63 9.18
C GLU A 286 0.54 -18.67 9.57
N ALA A 287 1.18 -19.83 9.41
CA ALA A 287 2.59 -20.01 9.74
C ALA A 287 3.48 -19.18 8.81
N LEU A 288 3.17 -19.19 7.50
CA LEU A 288 3.87 -18.39 6.51
C LEU A 288 3.73 -16.89 6.79
N LEU A 289 2.50 -16.42 7.09
CA LEU A 289 2.28 -15.02 7.43
C LEU A 289 3.05 -14.62 8.69
N ALA A 290 3.02 -15.46 9.73
CA ALA A 290 3.70 -15.22 10.99
C ALA A 290 5.22 -15.16 10.82
N ASP A 291 5.81 -16.09 10.07
CA ASP A 291 7.24 -16.10 9.76
C ASP A 291 7.68 -14.83 9.03
N GLN A 292 6.95 -14.45 7.97
CA GLN A 292 7.30 -13.27 7.20
C GLN A 292 7.05 -11.95 7.97
N LEU A 293 6.04 -11.88 8.84
CA LEU A 293 5.84 -10.75 9.74
C LEU A 293 6.96 -10.64 10.78
N ALA A 294 7.34 -11.76 11.39
CA ALA A 294 8.45 -11.80 12.33
C ALA A 294 9.76 -11.35 11.66
N ARG A 295 10.00 -11.79 10.42
CA ARG A 295 11.17 -11.41 9.63
C ARG A 295 11.17 -9.92 9.28
N ARG A 296 10.01 -9.34 8.96
CA ARG A 296 9.89 -7.89 8.70
C ARG A 296 9.99 -7.07 9.98
N ALA A 297 9.65 -7.64 11.14
CA ALA A 297 9.68 -6.98 12.45
C ALA A 297 9.11 -5.54 12.41
N PRO A 298 7.84 -5.34 11.97
CA PRO A 298 7.27 -4.01 11.79
C PRO A 298 7.22 -3.25 13.11
N ALA A 299 7.44 -1.94 13.05
CA ALA A 299 7.19 -1.04 14.15
C ALA A 299 5.70 -0.63 14.22
N LEU A 300 5.06 -0.53 13.04
CA LEU A 300 3.65 -0.20 12.92
C LEU A 300 2.98 -1.08 11.86
N ILE A 301 1.83 -1.63 12.21
CA ILE A 301 0.89 -2.26 11.27
C ILE A 301 -0.33 -1.35 11.15
N VAL A 302 -0.67 -0.96 9.92
CA VAL A 302 -1.87 -0.18 9.59
C VAL A 302 -2.88 -1.09 8.92
N LEU A 303 -4.14 -1.05 9.37
CA LEU A 303 -5.26 -1.80 8.80
C LEU A 303 -6.31 -0.83 8.24
N ALA A 304 -6.46 -0.78 6.92
CA ALA A 304 -7.36 0.14 6.22
C ALA A 304 -8.35 -0.63 5.32
N TYR A 305 -9.39 -1.15 5.94
CA TYR A 305 -10.46 -1.93 5.31
C TYR A 305 -11.85 -1.33 5.65
N GLY A 306 -12.93 -1.92 5.15
CA GLY A 306 -14.30 -1.58 5.49
C GLY A 306 -15.13 -1.10 4.31
N THR A 307 -14.50 -0.59 3.25
CA THR A 307 -15.20 -0.11 2.05
C THR A 307 -15.95 -1.23 1.34
N ASN A 308 -15.32 -2.40 1.19
CA ASN A 308 -15.93 -3.54 0.50
C ASN A 308 -16.89 -4.32 1.38
N GLU A 309 -16.63 -4.38 2.68
CA GLU A 309 -17.52 -4.99 3.67
C GLU A 309 -18.86 -4.26 3.75
N ALA A 310 -18.87 -2.95 3.67
CA ALA A 310 -20.12 -2.19 3.61
C ALA A 310 -20.99 -2.60 2.42
N GLY A 311 -20.37 -2.99 1.30
CA GLY A 311 -21.06 -3.49 0.11
C GLY A 311 -21.54 -4.94 0.21
N SER A 312 -21.10 -5.73 1.21
CA SER A 312 -21.52 -7.13 1.41
C SER A 312 -22.70 -7.22 2.38
N PRO A 313 -23.80 -7.90 2.01
CA PRO A 313 -24.93 -8.10 2.90
C PRO A 313 -24.62 -9.09 4.06
N ASP A 314 -23.56 -9.88 3.95
CA ASP A 314 -23.26 -11.02 4.82
C ASP A 314 -22.81 -10.57 6.23
N TRP A 315 -22.33 -9.35 6.39
CA TRP A 315 -21.86 -8.84 7.66
C TRP A 315 -22.97 -8.20 8.51
N THR A 316 -23.10 -8.63 9.74
CA THR A 316 -23.73 -7.86 10.82
C THR A 316 -22.64 -7.10 11.59
N GLY A 317 -23.00 -6.07 12.37
CA GLY A 317 -22.03 -5.36 13.21
C GLY A 317 -21.30 -6.32 14.16
N ALA A 318 -22.04 -7.25 14.78
CA ALA A 318 -21.48 -8.23 15.71
C ALA A 318 -20.51 -9.20 15.02
N SER A 319 -20.91 -9.80 13.89
CA SER A 319 -20.05 -10.76 13.16
C SER A 319 -18.81 -10.09 12.59
N TYR A 320 -18.95 -8.85 12.09
CA TYR A 320 -17.82 -8.10 11.56
C TYR A 320 -16.83 -7.70 12.67
N ARG A 321 -17.32 -7.22 13.82
CA ARG A 321 -16.50 -6.93 15.00
C ARG A 321 -15.70 -8.15 15.45
N LEU A 322 -16.35 -9.31 15.60
CA LEU A 322 -15.66 -10.55 15.99
C LEU A 322 -14.55 -10.94 14.99
N MET A 323 -14.85 -10.90 13.70
CA MET A 323 -13.87 -11.19 12.64
C MET A 323 -12.68 -10.21 12.69
N PHE A 324 -12.97 -8.91 12.85
CA PHE A 324 -11.91 -7.89 12.86
C PHE A 324 -11.04 -7.97 14.14
N SER A 325 -11.65 -8.30 15.30
CA SER A 325 -10.92 -8.60 16.53
C SER A 325 -9.99 -9.81 16.37
N ALA A 326 -10.46 -10.88 15.72
CA ALA A 326 -9.66 -12.06 15.43
C ALA A 326 -8.48 -11.73 14.47
N LEU A 327 -8.70 -10.87 13.48
CA LEU A 327 -7.63 -10.38 12.61
C LEU A 327 -6.55 -9.63 13.41
N ILE A 328 -6.93 -8.69 14.27
CA ILE A 328 -5.99 -7.95 15.13
C ILE A 328 -5.21 -8.92 16.00
N GLN A 329 -5.88 -9.90 16.61
CA GLN A 329 -5.24 -10.90 17.46
C GLN A 329 -4.21 -11.73 16.70
N ARG A 330 -4.55 -12.21 15.49
CA ARG A 330 -3.64 -12.96 14.61
C ARG A 330 -2.37 -12.16 14.28
N LEU A 331 -2.52 -10.89 13.92
CA LEU A 331 -1.36 -10.04 13.60
C LEU A 331 -0.52 -9.72 14.84
N ARG A 332 -1.15 -9.53 16.00
CA ARG A 332 -0.45 -9.27 17.25
C ARG A 332 0.34 -10.50 17.72
N GLN A 333 -0.17 -11.71 17.53
CA GLN A 333 0.59 -12.94 17.81
C GLN A 333 1.83 -13.06 16.93
N ALA A 334 1.71 -12.71 15.65
CA ALA A 334 2.82 -12.77 14.69
C ALA A 334 3.84 -11.62 14.84
N ALA A 335 3.41 -10.44 15.33
CA ALA A 335 4.25 -9.26 15.51
C ALA A 335 3.93 -8.54 16.83
N PRO A 336 4.25 -9.14 18.01
CA PRO A 336 3.80 -8.63 19.31
C PRO A 336 4.39 -7.26 19.68
N ALA A 337 5.53 -6.89 19.11
CA ALA A 337 6.18 -5.61 19.35
C ALA A 337 5.66 -4.47 18.46
N ALA A 338 4.81 -4.77 17.48
CA ALA A 338 4.25 -3.77 16.58
C ALA A 338 3.09 -3.02 17.22
N SER A 339 3.07 -1.70 17.08
CA SER A 339 1.86 -0.92 17.25
C SER A 339 0.86 -1.25 16.13
N ILE A 340 -0.44 -1.18 16.42
CA ILE A 340 -1.49 -1.36 15.41
C ILE A 340 -2.37 -0.11 15.35
N LEU A 341 -2.48 0.46 14.15
CA LEU A 341 -3.39 1.55 13.81
C LEU A 341 -4.49 1.02 12.90
N VAL A 342 -5.74 1.15 13.30
CA VAL A 342 -6.88 0.87 12.45
C VAL A 342 -7.38 2.18 11.85
N ILE A 343 -7.49 2.23 10.53
CA ILE A 343 -8.09 3.34 9.81
C ILE A 343 -9.50 2.93 9.41
N GLY A 344 -10.50 3.63 9.91
CA GLY A 344 -11.90 3.41 9.55
C GLY A 344 -12.17 3.65 8.06
N PRO A 345 -13.24 3.04 7.48
CA PRO A 345 -13.56 3.23 6.07
C PRO A 345 -13.91 4.69 5.75
N PRO A 346 -13.60 5.17 4.53
CA PRO A 346 -14.05 6.47 4.08
C PRO A 346 -15.57 6.54 3.96
N ASP A 347 -16.13 7.74 3.90
CA ASP A 347 -17.50 7.89 3.44
C ASP A 347 -17.62 7.42 1.98
N ARG A 348 -18.75 6.80 1.65
CA ARG A 348 -19.07 6.39 0.27
C ARG A 348 -20.54 6.56 -0.01
N LEU A 349 -20.87 6.82 -1.29
CA LEU A 349 -22.26 6.93 -1.71
C LEU A 349 -22.62 5.77 -2.63
N ILE A 350 -23.92 5.45 -2.65
CA ILE A 350 -24.52 4.51 -3.59
C ILE A 350 -25.60 5.21 -4.40
N ARG A 351 -25.89 4.68 -5.57
CA ARG A 351 -26.98 5.18 -6.38
C ARG A 351 -28.30 4.47 -6.01
N ALA A 352 -29.18 5.19 -5.35
CA ALA A 352 -30.52 4.71 -4.98
C ALA A 352 -31.58 5.60 -5.62
N ARG A 353 -32.53 5.00 -6.33
CA ARG A 353 -33.63 5.72 -7.02
C ARG A 353 -33.13 6.89 -7.91
N GLY A 354 -32.01 6.68 -8.60
CA GLY A 354 -31.40 7.68 -9.48
C GLY A 354 -30.56 8.76 -8.79
N GLN A 355 -30.54 8.81 -7.47
CA GLN A 355 -29.80 9.81 -6.68
C GLN A 355 -28.62 9.17 -5.93
N TRP A 356 -27.56 9.94 -5.68
CA TRP A 356 -26.46 9.55 -4.82
C TRP A 356 -26.82 9.78 -3.36
N THR A 357 -26.80 8.71 -2.56
CA THR A 357 -27.12 8.71 -1.13
C THR A 357 -26.00 8.05 -0.34
N PRO A 358 -25.76 8.44 0.92
CA PRO A 358 -24.79 7.77 1.78
C PRO A 358 -25.06 6.26 1.85
N HIS A 359 -24.00 5.46 1.80
CA HIS A 359 -24.14 4.01 1.89
C HIS A 359 -24.66 3.60 3.30
N PRO A 360 -25.79 2.87 3.41
CA PRO A 360 -26.48 2.67 4.69
C PRO A 360 -25.68 1.84 5.70
N ARG A 361 -24.69 1.06 5.25
CA ARG A 361 -23.94 0.12 6.09
C ARG A 361 -22.58 0.63 6.54
N ILE A 362 -22.10 1.77 6.02
CA ILE A 362 -20.80 2.32 6.44
C ILE A 362 -20.78 2.64 7.93
N ASP A 363 -21.85 3.19 8.48
CA ASP A 363 -21.95 3.50 9.92
C ASP A 363 -21.71 2.25 10.78
N MET A 364 -22.37 1.14 10.42
CA MET A 364 -22.26 -0.13 11.12
C MET A 364 -20.86 -0.74 11.03
N ILE A 365 -20.23 -0.69 9.83
CA ILE A 365 -18.88 -1.23 9.62
C ILE A 365 -17.85 -0.39 10.39
N ALA A 366 -17.92 0.94 10.30
CA ALA A 366 -17.00 1.84 11.01
C ALA A 366 -17.09 1.67 12.53
N ALA A 367 -18.32 1.59 13.08
CA ALA A 367 -18.54 1.35 14.50
C ALA A 367 -17.95 0.01 14.95
N ALA A 368 -18.19 -1.06 14.19
CA ALA A 368 -17.66 -2.39 14.52
C ALA A 368 -16.11 -2.45 14.48
N GLN A 369 -15.50 -1.75 13.53
CA GLN A 369 -14.02 -1.63 13.47
C GLN A 369 -13.47 -0.85 14.66
N ARG A 370 -14.11 0.29 14.99
CA ARG A 370 -13.70 1.11 16.12
C ARG A 370 -13.79 0.32 17.43
N GLU A 371 -14.91 -0.37 17.68
CA GLU A 371 -15.06 -1.24 18.84
C GLU A 371 -14.01 -2.35 18.91
N ALA A 372 -13.74 -3.02 17.78
CA ALA A 372 -12.72 -4.06 17.70
C ALA A 372 -11.32 -3.51 17.99
N ALA A 373 -10.96 -2.37 17.38
CA ALA A 373 -9.66 -1.73 17.55
C ALA A 373 -9.43 -1.30 19.00
N LEU A 374 -10.35 -0.53 19.57
CA LEU A 374 -10.23 -0.02 20.94
C LEU A 374 -10.29 -1.14 21.97
N GLY A 375 -11.19 -2.11 21.79
CA GLY A 375 -11.30 -3.28 22.64
C GLY A 375 -10.05 -4.17 22.64
N ALA A 376 -9.27 -4.13 21.56
CA ALA A 376 -7.98 -4.80 21.45
C ALA A 376 -6.79 -3.90 21.86
N GLY A 377 -7.01 -2.68 22.34
CA GLY A 377 -5.95 -1.75 22.73
C GLY A 377 -5.16 -1.20 21.54
N CYS A 378 -5.77 -1.10 20.36
CA CYS A 378 -5.17 -0.47 19.17
C CYS A 378 -5.54 1.02 19.11
N ALA A 379 -4.81 1.79 18.31
CA ALA A 379 -5.22 3.12 17.92
C ALA A 379 -6.26 3.06 16.79
N PHE A 380 -7.21 4.00 16.77
CA PHE A 380 -8.22 4.14 15.72
C PHE A 380 -8.21 5.54 15.13
N TRP A 381 -8.14 5.64 13.79
CA TRP A 381 -8.22 6.90 13.05
C TRP A 381 -9.49 6.89 12.20
N ASP A 382 -10.45 7.76 12.55
CA ASP A 382 -11.73 7.83 11.86
C ASP A 382 -11.61 8.66 10.59
N LEU A 383 -11.25 7.99 9.48
CA LEU A 383 -11.11 8.63 8.17
C LEU A 383 -12.40 9.33 7.73
N ARG A 384 -13.57 8.75 8.05
CA ARG A 384 -14.83 9.32 7.64
C ARG A 384 -15.15 10.63 8.36
N GLU A 385 -14.89 10.70 9.65
CA GLU A 385 -15.02 11.96 10.41
C GLU A 385 -14.02 13.01 9.89
N LYS A 386 -12.79 12.61 9.58
CA LYS A 386 -11.79 13.49 8.93
C LYS A 386 -12.28 14.06 7.60
N MET A 387 -13.05 13.31 6.85
CA MET A 387 -13.63 13.74 5.57
C MET A 387 -14.82 14.72 5.72
N GLY A 388 -15.35 14.91 6.92
CA GLY A 388 -16.56 15.71 7.21
C GLY A 388 -17.82 14.87 7.43
N GLY A 389 -17.68 13.58 7.78
CA GLY A 389 -18.75 12.69 8.19
C GLY A 389 -19.64 12.18 7.06
N LYS A 390 -20.85 11.77 7.44
CA LYS A 390 -21.83 11.15 6.54
C LYS A 390 -22.26 12.05 5.39
N GLY A 391 -22.09 11.55 4.14
CA GLY A 391 -22.47 12.25 2.91
C GLY A 391 -21.41 13.22 2.41
N SER A 392 -20.27 13.34 3.11
CA SER A 392 -19.16 14.23 2.74
C SER A 392 -18.54 13.87 1.39
N MET A 393 -18.54 12.62 1.00
CA MET A 393 -18.00 12.14 -0.28
C MET A 393 -18.53 12.95 -1.49
N ARG A 394 -19.79 13.41 -1.41
CA ARG A 394 -20.34 14.26 -2.47
C ARG A 394 -19.55 15.57 -2.64
N LYS A 395 -19.08 16.17 -1.54
CA LYS A 395 -18.28 17.39 -1.57
C LYS A 395 -16.90 17.13 -2.14
N TRP A 396 -16.29 15.99 -1.76
CA TRP A 396 -15.01 15.55 -2.31
C TRP A 396 -15.06 15.34 -3.82
N VAL A 397 -16.16 14.76 -4.34
CA VAL A 397 -16.38 14.61 -5.79
C VAL A 397 -16.52 15.97 -6.47
N LEU A 398 -17.34 16.89 -5.92
CA LEU A 398 -17.53 18.25 -6.48
C LEU A 398 -16.24 19.06 -6.45
N ALA A 399 -15.41 18.90 -5.42
CA ALA A 399 -14.09 19.51 -5.31
C ALA A 399 -13.06 18.94 -6.31
N GLY A 400 -13.35 17.79 -6.95
CA GLY A 400 -12.40 17.07 -7.80
C GLY A 400 -11.37 16.25 -7.02
N MET A 401 -11.59 16.05 -5.72
CA MET A 401 -10.74 15.26 -4.82
C MET A 401 -11.17 13.79 -4.75
N ALA A 402 -12.39 13.45 -5.20
CA ALA A 402 -12.85 12.07 -5.35
C ALA A 402 -13.40 11.81 -6.77
N GLN A 403 -13.45 10.53 -7.13
CA GLN A 403 -13.93 10.05 -8.42
C GLN A 403 -15.46 10.02 -8.47
N TYR A 404 -16.02 9.95 -9.67
CA TYR A 404 -17.48 9.93 -9.89
C TYR A 404 -18.16 8.62 -9.49
N ASP A 405 -17.38 7.60 -9.12
CA ASP A 405 -17.91 6.38 -8.51
C ASP A 405 -18.35 6.60 -7.05
N HIS A 406 -17.99 7.76 -6.46
CA HIS A 406 -18.28 8.13 -5.09
C HIS A 406 -17.74 7.14 -4.05
N VAL A 407 -16.63 6.49 -4.39
CA VAL A 407 -15.90 5.53 -3.55
C VAL A 407 -14.42 5.90 -3.48
N HIS A 408 -13.75 6.00 -4.65
CA HIS A 408 -12.33 6.24 -4.73
C HIS A 408 -12.00 7.74 -4.80
N PHE A 409 -10.82 8.10 -4.32
CA PHE A 409 -10.31 9.46 -4.44
C PHE A 409 -9.50 9.64 -5.73
N THR A 410 -9.29 10.87 -6.11
CA THR A 410 -8.29 11.25 -7.12
C THR A 410 -6.90 11.29 -6.46
N ALA A 411 -5.84 11.33 -7.25
CA ALA A 411 -4.48 11.45 -6.70
C ALA A 411 -4.31 12.65 -5.75
N PRO A 412 -4.83 13.87 -6.07
CA PRO A 412 -4.82 14.98 -5.10
C PRO A 412 -5.60 14.68 -3.83
N GLY A 413 -6.77 14.03 -3.92
CA GLY A 413 -7.56 13.68 -2.73
C GLY A 413 -6.86 12.66 -1.83
N TYR A 414 -6.27 11.63 -2.41
CA TYR A 414 -5.47 10.66 -1.65
C TYR A 414 -4.26 11.30 -0.97
N ARG A 415 -3.53 12.18 -1.67
CA ARG A 415 -2.39 12.89 -1.08
C ARG A 415 -2.81 13.73 0.12
N LEU A 416 -3.89 14.48 -0.01
CA LEU A 416 -4.43 15.30 1.07
C LEU A 416 -4.83 14.47 2.30
N LEU A 417 -5.40 13.27 2.10
CA LEU A 417 -5.68 12.33 3.20
C LEU A 417 -4.39 11.76 3.81
N GLY A 418 -3.39 11.42 3.01
CA GLY A 418 -2.09 10.97 3.49
C GLY A 418 -1.38 12.03 4.32
N GLU A 419 -1.37 13.28 3.86
CA GLU A 419 -0.82 14.43 4.59
C GLU A 419 -1.56 14.67 5.90
N THR A 420 -2.89 14.51 5.92
CA THR A 420 -3.70 14.67 7.13
C THR A 420 -3.39 13.56 8.14
N CYS A 421 -3.32 12.30 7.71
CA CYS A 421 -2.95 11.18 8.57
C CYS A 421 -1.53 11.34 9.13
N TYR A 422 -0.58 11.75 8.30
CA TYR A 422 0.78 12.03 8.73
C TYR A 422 0.84 13.12 9.82
N ARG A 423 0.16 14.26 9.61
CA ARG A 423 0.13 15.36 10.61
C ARG A 423 -0.44 14.90 11.94
N ASP A 424 -1.50 14.11 11.94
CA ASP A 424 -2.10 13.58 13.15
C ASP A 424 -1.10 12.66 13.89
N LEU A 425 -0.43 11.76 13.17
CA LEU A 425 0.56 10.85 13.76
C LEU A 425 1.79 11.61 14.30
N ILE A 426 2.32 12.56 13.53
CA ILE A 426 3.49 13.35 13.95
C ILE A 426 3.16 14.31 15.08
N GLY A 427 1.93 14.83 15.15
CA GLY A 427 1.45 15.60 16.29
C GLY A 427 1.48 14.79 17.59
N GLN A 428 1.07 13.52 17.54
CA GLN A 428 1.16 12.60 18.69
C GLN A 428 2.61 12.21 19.00
N TYR A 429 3.44 12.00 17.98
CA TYR A 429 4.86 11.76 18.15
C TYR A 429 5.56 12.95 18.86
N ALA A 430 5.29 14.18 18.43
CA ALA A 430 5.84 15.38 19.08
C ALA A 430 5.38 15.56 20.55
N ALA A 431 4.16 15.12 20.88
CA ALA A 431 3.72 15.07 22.27
C ALA A 431 4.47 14.00 23.07
N PHE A 432 4.67 12.82 22.47
CA PHE A 432 5.44 11.72 23.06
C PHE A 432 6.91 12.14 23.33
N THR A 433 7.60 12.72 22.34
CA THR A 433 9.03 13.11 22.48
C THR A 433 9.24 14.11 23.60
N ARG A 434 8.34 15.08 23.75
CA ARG A 434 8.40 16.06 24.82
C ARG A 434 8.34 15.41 26.20
N ILE A 435 7.39 14.47 26.42
CA ILE A 435 7.27 13.73 27.68
C ILE A 435 8.51 12.85 27.90
N ARG A 436 8.99 12.20 26.87
CA ARG A 436 10.14 11.29 26.92
C ARG A 436 11.44 12.03 27.30
N GLU A 437 11.64 13.24 26.77
CA GLU A 437 12.77 14.11 27.08
C GLU A 437 12.70 14.69 28.50
N GLU A 438 11.49 15.03 28.99
CA GLU A 438 11.27 15.45 30.36
C GLU A 438 11.61 14.32 31.36
N ASP A 439 11.21 13.09 31.06
CA ASP A 439 11.55 11.91 31.88
C ASP A 439 13.07 11.66 31.93
N GLU A 440 13.79 11.80 30.82
CA GLU A 440 15.24 11.65 30.75
C GLU A 440 15.97 12.71 31.57
N GLN A 441 15.48 13.97 31.60
CA GLN A 441 16.05 15.05 32.37
C GLN A 441 15.81 14.89 33.88
N THR A 442 14.69 14.29 34.28
CA THR A 442 14.33 14.06 35.69
C THR A 442 14.94 12.80 36.28
N SER A 443 15.36 11.84 35.43
CA SER A 443 15.98 10.57 35.83
C SER A 443 17.38 10.39 35.23
N PRO A 444 18.37 11.23 35.56
CA PRO A 444 19.68 11.22 34.91
C PRO A 444 20.59 10.01 35.21
N ASN A 445 20.10 8.98 35.91
CA ASN A 445 20.89 7.84 36.41
C ASN A 445 20.26 6.46 36.02
N HIS A 446 20.10 6.19 34.73
CA HIS A 446 19.87 4.79 34.29
C HIS A 446 20.70 4.44 33.07
#